data_7f9679f6f5a63102bd33f28143661894
#
_entry.id   7f9679f6f5a63102bd33f28143661894
#
_cell.length_a   1.000
_cell.length_b   1.000
_cell.length_c   1.000
_cell.angle_alpha   90.00
_cell.angle_beta   90.00
_cell.angle_gamma   90.00
#
_symmetry.space_group_name_H-M   'P 1'
#
loop_
_entity.id
_entity.type
_entity.pdbx_description
1 polymer ?
#
loop_
_entity_poly.entity_id
_entity_poly.type
_entity_poly.pdbx_seq_one_letter_code
_entity_poly.pdbx_strand_id
1 'polypeptide(L)'
;MNPNSSFTPVKQSHTSFIVALLLAISLVLSLAFGVWAFIGMQENKSNLDEKIATAEKVAVKNAENAKEIEFGERDKNPFKNFTGSATFGSLSYDYPKTWSVYLEEKDSGTVLDFYGHPNAVKGVDKTNSFALRAQIISTSYDKEAEKIQKLVESDKVTATAFVPKNVPIGLGLKVVGEIITDKQGVMFLLP
;
A
#
# COMPACT_ATOMS: atom_id res chain seq x y z
N MET A 1 9.71 95.64 49.37
CA MET A 1 10.38 94.91 48.31
C MET A 1 11.62 94.25 48.92
N ASN A 2 11.59 92.97 49.05
CA ASN A 2 12.72 92.23 49.58
C ASN A 2 13.06 91.06 48.69
N PRO A 3 14.11 91.06 47.89
CA PRO A 3 14.53 89.96 47.04
C PRO A 3 15.73 89.24 47.69
N ASN A 4 15.51 88.24 48.49
CA ASN A 4 16.55 87.30 48.85
C ASN A 4 15.94 85.90 49.02
N SER A 5 15.70 85.22 47.92
CA SER A 5 15.57 83.78 47.94
C SER A 5 16.98 83.17 47.84
N SER A 6 17.59 82.85 48.89
CA SER A 6 18.84 82.09 48.97
C SER A 6 18.56 80.64 48.51
N PHE A 7 19.06 80.27 47.31
CA PHE A 7 19.17 78.89 46.88
C PHE A 7 20.19 78.18 47.84
N THR A 8 19.72 77.34 48.70
CA THR A 8 20.60 76.43 49.44
C THR A 8 20.94 75.24 48.50
N PRO A 9 22.21 74.98 48.22
CA PRO A 9 22.59 73.82 47.48
C PRO A 9 22.26 72.56 48.30
N VAL A 10 21.45 71.69 47.72
CA VAL A 10 21.14 70.38 48.28
C VAL A 10 22.44 69.58 48.37
N LYS A 11 22.90 69.35 49.63
CA LYS A 11 24.06 68.51 49.91
C LYS A 11 23.77 67.07 49.45
N GLN A 12 24.25 66.67 48.27
CA GLN A 12 24.13 65.29 47.81
C GLN A 12 24.82 64.37 48.82
N SER A 13 24.05 63.50 49.45
CA SER A 13 24.58 62.55 50.37
C SER A 13 25.36 61.51 49.61
N HIS A 14 26.58 61.20 50.04
CA HIS A 14 27.41 60.13 49.43
C HIS A 14 26.69 58.78 49.38
N THR A 15 25.72 58.54 50.21
CA THR A 15 24.86 57.35 50.24
C THR A 15 23.99 57.21 48.98
N SER A 16 23.41 58.35 48.49
CA SER A 16 22.61 58.36 47.27
C SER A 16 23.45 58.04 46.05
N PHE A 17 24.69 58.49 45.97
CA PHE A 17 25.63 58.20 44.93
C PHE A 17 26.01 56.69 44.86
N ILE A 18 26.30 56.09 46.07
CA ILE A 18 26.63 54.67 46.19
C ILE A 18 25.44 53.79 45.76
N VAL A 19 24.23 54.13 46.19
CA VAL A 19 23.02 53.39 45.77
C VAL A 19 22.81 53.51 44.30
N ALA A 20 22.96 54.69 43.70
CA ALA A 20 22.85 54.88 42.24
C ALA A 20 23.90 54.05 41.46
N LEU A 21 25.14 53.99 41.95
CA LEU A 21 26.22 53.21 41.37
C LEU A 21 25.92 51.70 41.45
N LEU A 22 25.44 51.23 42.61
CA LEU A 22 25.07 49.80 42.73
C LEU A 22 23.91 49.42 41.81
N LEU A 23 22.90 50.25 41.64
CA LEU A 23 21.80 50.05 40.71
C LEU A 23 22.28 50.04 39.24
N ALA A 24 23.20 50.94 38.89
CA ALA A 24 23.78 50.95 37.56
C ALA A 24 24.58 49.68 37.27
N ILE A 25 25.38 49.19 38.19
CA ILE A 25 26.14 47.94 38.06
C ILE A 25 25.17 46.74 37.94
N SER A 26 24.11 46.67 38.75
CA SER A 26 23.13 45.57 38.68
C SER A 26 22.37 45.58 37.34
N LEU A 27 22.06 46.76 36.81
CA LEU A 27 21.45 46.91 35.52
C LEU A 27 22.34 46.37 34.40
N VAL A 28 23.62 46.73 34.39
CA VAL A 28 24.60 46.25 33.41
C VAL A 28 24.76 44.72 33.44
N LEU A 29 24.86 44.17 34.66
CA LEU A 29 24.96 42.72 34.85
C LEU A 29 23.68 41.99 34.36
N SER A 30 22.51 42.56 34.66
CA SER A 30 21.23 42.03 34.20
C SER A 30 21.13 42.03 32.66
N LEU A 31 21.54 43.12 32.03
CA LEU A 31 21.56 43.19 30.53
C LEU A 31 22.55 42.20 29.93
N ALA A 32 23.75 42.09 30.49
CA ALA A 32 24.76 41.13 30.00
C ALA A 32 24.26 39.68 30.11
N PHE A 33 23.62 39.34 31.26
CA PHE A 33 23.01 38.03 31.44
C PHE A 33 21.86 37.78 30.49
N GLY A 34 21.00 38.78 30.22
CA GLY A 34 19.90 38.68 29.28
C GLY A 34 20.38 38.41 27.85
N VAL A 35 21.43 39.12 27.38
CA VAL A 35 22.04 38.90 26.08
C VAL A 35 22.66 37.49 25.99
N TRP A 36 23.41 37.09 27.03
CA TRP A 36 24.01 35.75 27.06
C TRP A 36 22.95 34.63 27.02
N ALA A 37 21.89 34.74 27.79
CA ALA A 37 20.79 33.78 27.78
C ALA A 37 20.05 33.74 26.44
N PHE A 38 19.86 34.91 25.81
CA PHE A 38 19.21 35.00 24.49
C PHE A 38 20.03 34.31 23.38
N ILE A 39 21.36 34.55 23.38
CA ILE A 39 22.26 33.88 22.40
C ILE A 39 22.24 32.37 22.61
N GLY A 40 22.36 31.89 23.85
CA GLY A 40 22.30 30.45 24.14
C GLY A 40 20.98 29.79 23.80
N MET A 41 19.86 30.52 23.89
CA MET A 41 18.55 30.03 23.50
C MET A 41 18.43 29.94 21.97
N GLN A 42 19.05 30.87 21.23
CA GLN A 42 19.03 30.89 19.78
C GLN A 42 19.91 29.78 19.18
N GLU A 43 21.09 29.52 19.72
CA GLU A 43 21.96 28.41 19.36
C GLU A 43 21.29 27.07 19.62
N ASN A 44 20.62 26.91 20.74
CA ASN A 44 19.87 25.69 21.06
C ASN A 44 18.70 25.44 20.09
N LYS A 45 18.00 26.49 19.67
CA LYS A 45 16.94 26.34 18.65
C LYS A 45 17.49 25.90 17.31
N SER A 46 18.55 26.54 16.79
CA SER A 46 19.15 26.19 15.51
C SER A 46 19.70 24.75 15.50
N ASN A 47 20.34 24.32 16.60
CA ASN A 47 20.80 22.95 16.76
C ASN A 47 19.65 21.93 16.85
N LEU A 48 18.51 22.32 17.42
CA LEU A 48 17.34 21.47 17.49
C LEU A 48 16.70 21.32 16.12
N ASP A 49 16.54 22.41 15.37
CA ASP A 49 15.97 22.40 14.04
C ASP A 49 16.83 21.59 13.07
N GLU A 50 18.16 21.69 13.15
CA GLU A 50 19.08 20.87 12.37
C GLU A 50 18.98 19.37 12.71
N LYS A 51 18.88 19.04 14.01
CA LYS A 51 18.68 17.66 14.46
C LYS A 51 17.33 17.11 14.01
N ILE A 52 16.28 17.90 14.07
CA ILE A 52 14.94 17.51 13.58
C ILE A 52 14.99 17.27 12.08
N ALA A 53 15.55 18.19 11.30
CA ALA A 53 15.67 18.04 9.85
C ALA A 53 16.51 16.81 9.44
N THR A 54 17.56 16.53 10.21
CA THR A 54 18.40 15.34 9.99
C THR A 54 17.64 14.05 10.34
N ALA A 55 16.93 14.05 11.47
CA ALA A 55 16.12 12.90 11.88
C ALA A 55 14.98 12.63 10.89
N GLU A 56 14.34 13.68 10.37
CA GLU A 56 13.31 13.58 9.34
C GLU A 56 13.87 12.96 8.05
N LYS A 57 15.01 13.45 7.56
CA LYS A 57 15.68 12.88 6.37
C LYS A 57 16.04 11.40 6.57
N VAL A 58 16.53 11.03 7.74
CA VAL A 58 16.85 9.64 8.06
C VAL A 58 15.58 8.79 8.12
N ALA A 59 14.50 9.31 8.72
CA ALA A 59 13.23 8.60 8.79
C ALA A 59 12.62 8.38 7.41
N VAL A 60 12.63 9.40 6.54
CA VAL A 60 12.17 9.30 5.14
C VAL A 60 12.98 8.26 4.38
N LYS A 61 14.30 8.33 4.45
CA LYS A 61 15.18 7.36 3.78
C LYS A 61 14.98 5.92 4.27
N ASN A 62 14.79 5.75 5.57
CA ASN A 62 14.49 4.43 6.13
C ASN A 62 13.13 3.90 5.67
N ALA A 63 12.12 4.77 5.57
CA ALA A 63 10.81 4.41 5.04
C ALA A 63 10.86 4.05 3.55
N GLU A 64 11.64 4.77 2.75
CA GLU A 64 11.87 4.45 1.34
C GLU A 64 12.57 3.11 1.17
N ASN A 65 13.67 2.88 1.90
CA ASN A 65 14.39 1.61 1.88
C ASN A 65 13.50 0.43 2.33
N ALA A 66 12.67 0.63 3.35
CA ALA A 66 11.73 -0.40 3.80
C ALA A 66 10.70 -0.74 2.71
N LYS A 67 10.20 0.27 2.00
CA LYS A 67 9.30 0.06 0.86
C LYS A 67 9.99 -0.64 -0.30
N GLU A 68 11.23 -0.29 -0.64
CA GLU A 68 11.99 -0.97 -1.70
C GLU A 68 12.21 -2.46 -1.37
N ILE A 69 12.55 -2.77 -0.11
CA ILE A 69 12.69 -4.15 0.34
C ILE A 69 11.34 -4.88 0.22
N GLU A 70 10.24 -4.27 0.66
CA GLU A 70 8.91 -4.85 0.55
C GLU A 70 8.48 -5.08 -0.90
N PHE A 71 8.78 -4.14 -1.81
CA PHE A 71 8.53 -4.31 -3.24
C PHE A 71 9.39 -5.43 -3.81
N GLY A 72 10.69 -5.47 -3.48
CA GLY A 72 11.58 -6.55 -3.92
C GLY A 72 11.15 -7.94 -3.44
N GLU A 73 10.64 -8.06 -2.23
CA GLU A 73 10.08 -9.32 -1.73
C GLU A 73 8.76 -9.70 -2.41
N ARG A 74 7.90 -8.71 -2.75
CA ARG A 74 6.68 -8.96 -3.53
C ARG A 74 6.97 -9.42 -4.96
N ASP A 75 8.01 -8.86 -5.57
CA ASP A 75 8.40 -9.22 -6.94
C ASP A 75 9.00 -10.63 -7.02
N LYS A 76 9.65 -11.10 -5.96
CA LYS A 76 10.15 -12.48 -5.87
C LYS A 76 9.04 -13.52 -5.88
N ASN A 77 7.84 -13.16 -5.38
CA ASN A 77 6.65 -14.03 -5.34
C ASN A 77 5.43 -13.33 -5.95
N PRO A 78 5.36 -13.18 -7.28
CA PRO A 78 4.28 -12.45 -7.93
C PRO A 78 2.94 -13.19 -7.93
N PHE A 79 2.92 -14.47 -7.54
CA PHE A 79 1.72 -15.30 -7.57
C PHE A 79 1.15 -15.58 -6.18
N LYS A 80 -0.16 -15.80 -6.14
CA LYS A 80 -0.89 -16.43 -5.04
C LYS A 80 -1.34 -17.80 -5.48
N ASN A 81 -1.30 -18.75 -4.58
CA ASN A 81 -1.87 -20.08 -4.81
C ASN A 81 -3.34 -20.09 -4.40
N PHE A 82 -4.20 -20.60 -5.27
CA PHE A 82 -5.55 -21.02 -4.96
C PHE A 82 -5.56 -22.52 -4.74
N THR A 83 -6.18 -22.97 -3.66
CA THR A 83 -6.41 -24.38 -3.37
C THR A 83 -7.89 -24.54 -3.03
N GLY A 84 -8.62 -25.20 -3.93
CA GLY A 84 -10.01 -25.58 -3.73
C GLY A 84 -10.16 -26.67 -2.65
N SER A 85 -11.38 -26.83 -2.15
CA SER A 85 -11.69 -27.88 -1.16
C SER A 85 -11.39 -29.28 -1.74
N ALA A 86 -10.82 -30.16 -0.93
CA ALA A 86 -10.61 -31.57 -1.27
C ALA A 86 -11.91 -32.28 -1.64
N THR A 87 -13.04 -31.83 -1.11
CA THR A 87 -14.39 -32.33 -1.44
C THR A 87 -14.73 -32.20 -2.93
N PHE A 88 -14.10 -31.23 -3.60
CA PHE A 88 -14.40 -30.88 -5.00
C PHE A 88 -13.23 -31.20 -5.95
N GLY A 89 -12.33 -32.12 -5.58
CA GLY A 89 -11.28 -32.58 -6.47
C GLY A 89 -9.94 -31.86 -6.35
N SER A 90 -9.70 -31.09 -5.29
CA SER A 90 -8.37 -30.49 -4.94
C SER A 90 -7.74 -29.66 -6.07
N LEU A 91 -8.52 -28.88 -6.78
CA LEU A 91 -8.01 -27.98 -7.79
C LEU A 91 -7.05 -26.97 -7.17
N SER A 92 -5.80 -26.94 -7.65
CA SER A 92 -4.80 -25.97 -7.19
C SER A 92 -4.09 -25.33 -8.38
N TYR A 93 -3.94 -24.03 -8.34
CA TYR A 93 -3.20 -23.26 -9.34
C TYR A 93 -2.76 -21.90 -8.82
N ASP A 94 -1.74 -21.34 -9.47
CA ASP A 94 -1.21 -20.04 -9.13
C ASP A 94 -1.81 -18.95 -10.01
N TYR A 95 -2.12 -17.80 -9.42
CA TYR A 95 -2.61 -16.61 -10.13
C TYR A 95 -1.88 -15.35 -9.63
N PRO A 96 -1.74 -14.32 -10.48
CA PRO A 96 -1.03 -13.09 -10.09
C PRO A 96 -1.64 -12.41 -8.86
N LYS A 97 -0.80 -11.98 -7.90
CA LYS A 97 -1.24 -11.30 -6.68
C LYS A 97 -2.02 -10.00 -6.93
N THR A 98 -1.78 -9.37 -8.08
CA THR A 98 -2.43 -8.12 -8.51
C THR A 98 -3.84 -8.32 -9.03
N TRP A 99 -4.26 -9.58 -9.25
CA TRP A 99 -5.59 -9.87 -9.78
C TRP A 99 -6.65 -9.81 -8.68
N SER A 100 -7.80 -9.24 -9.03
CA SER A 100 -9.02 -9.37 -8.24
C SER A 100 -9.66 -10.72 -8.52
N VAL A 101 -10.09 -11.41 -7.47
CA VAL A 101 -10.71 -12.74 -7.60
C VAL A 101 -12.04 -12.78 -6.87
N TYR A 102 -12.96 -13.56 -7.42
CA TYR A 102 -14.23 -13.90 -6.84
C TYR A 102 -14.44 -15.41 -6.91
N LEU A 103 -14.88 -15.99 -5.83
CA LEU A 103 -15.17 -17.40 -5.71
C LEU A 103 -16.66 -17.59 -5.42
N GLU A 104 -17.30 -18.44 -6.19
CA GLU A 104 -18.68 -18.85 -5.99
C GLU A 104 -18.72 -20.38 -5.79
N GLU A 105 -19.21 -20.81 -4.66
CA GLU A 105 -19.50 -22.21 -4.38
C GLU A 105 -21.00 -22.44 -4.48
N LYS A 106 -21.42 -23.39 -5.31
CA LYS A 106 -22.84 -23.66 -5.56
C LYS A 106 -23.19 -25.12 -5.33
N ASP A 107 -24.41 -25.32 -4.88
CA ASP A 107 -24.93 -26.65 -4.57
C ASP A 107 -25.53 -27.40 -5.80
N SER A 108 -25.69 -26.75 -6.95
CA SER A 108 -26.36 -27.33 -8.10
C SER A 108 -25.55 -27.17 -9.40
N GLY A 109 -24.92 -28.27 -9.83
CA GLY A 109 -24.30 -28.41 -11.16
C GLY A 109 -22.92 -27.79 -11.31
N THR A 110 -22.65 -26.65 -10.71
CA THR A 110 -21.31 -26.07 -10.60
C THR A 110 -20.91 -26.08 -9.14
N VAL A 111 -19.89 -26.81 -8.83
CA VAL A 111 -19.43 -27.01 -7.45
C VAL A 111 -18.52 -25.89 -7.01
N LEU A 112 -17.71 -25.40 -7.94
CA LEU A 112 -16.77 -24.29 -7.74
C LEU A 112 -16.72 -23.47 -9.00
N ASP A 113 -16.79 -22.15 -8.86
CA ASP A 113 -16.64 -21.20 -9.96
C ASP A 113 -15.72 -20.06 -9.50
N PHE A 114 -14.51 -20.02 -10.03
CA PHE A 114 -13.50 -19.01 -9.75
C PHE A 114 -13.40 -18.05 -10.91
N TYR A 115 -13.44 -16.77 -10.64
CA TYR A 115 -13.28 -15.69 -11.60
C TYR A 115 -12.09 -14.83 -11.22
N GLY A 116 -11.20 -14.54 -12.18
CA GLY A 116 -10.04 -13.67 -12.00
C GLY A 116 -10.02 -12.53 -13.03
N HIS A 117 -9.70 -11.33 -12.56
CA HIS A 117 -9.55 -10.14 -13.40
C HIS A 117 -8.18 -9.50 -13.18
N PRO A 118 -7.42 -9.11 -14.24
CA PRO A 118 -6.06 -8.60 -14.13
C PRO A 118 -5.93 -7.25 -13.42
N ASN A 119 -7.02 -6.52 -13.27
CA ASN A 119 -7.04 -5.23 -12.56
C ASN A 119 -7.74 -5.37 -11.20
N ALA A 120 -7.50 -4.40 -10.32
CA ALA A 120 -8.24 -4.28 -9.07
C ALA A 120 -9.69 -3.82 -9.36
N VAL A 121 -10.56 -4.75 -9.67
CA VAL A 121 -11.97 -4.51 -9.96
C VAL A 121 -12.81 -4.95 -8.77
N LYS A 122 -13.69 -4.06 -8.32
CA LYS A 122 -14.61 -4.37 -7.24
C LYS A 122 -15.78 -5.21 -7.78
N GLY A 123 -16.03 -6.36 -7.16
CA GLY A 123 -17.17 -7.22 -7.53
C GLY A 123 -16.96 -8.00 -8.84
N VAL A 124 -15.80 -8.62 -9.04
CA VAL A 124 -15.56 -9.59 -10.13
C VAL A 124 -16.48 -10.79 -9.90
N ASP A 125 -17.32 -11.10 -10.89
CA ASP A 125 -18.21 -12.25 -10.90
C ASP A 125 -18.52 -12.69 -12.34
N LYS A 126 -19.47 -13.59 -12.52
CA LYS A 126 -19.90 -14.08 -13.85
C LYS A 126 -20.51 -12.98 -14.75
N THR A 127 -20.99 -11.88 -14.18
CA THR A 127 -21.64 -10.79 -14.91
C THR A 127 -20.63 -9.73 -15.34
N ASN A 128 -19.50 -9.64 -14.66
CA ASN A 128 -18.42 -8.72 -14.97
C ASN A 128 -17.37 -9.37 -15.89
N SER A 129 -16.51 -8.54 -16.46
CA SER A 129 -15.39 -9.03 -17.26
C SER A 129 -14.43 -9.85 -16.41
N PHE A 130 -13.99 -10.98 -16.91
CA PHE A 130 -12.94 -11.80 -16.32
C PHE A 130 -11.95 -12.24 -17.39
N ALA A 131 -10.69 -12.48 -17.01
CA ALA A 131 -9.65 -13.00 -17.88
C ALA A 131 -9.33 -14.47 -17.59
N LEU A 132 -9.60 -14.92 -16.37
CA LEU A 132 -9.47 -16.32 -15.97
C LEU A 132 -10.76 -16.79 -15.33
N ARG A 133 -11.23 -17.96 -15.75
CA ARG A 133 -12.30 -18.71 -15.09
C ARG A 133 -11.86 -20.14 -14.89
N ALA A 134 -12.00 -20.66 -13.69
CA ALA A 134 -11.79 -22.07 -13.40
C ALA A 134 -13.03 -22.62 -12.71
N GLN A 135 -13.54 -23.75 -13.24
CA GLN A 135 -14.78 -24.35 -12.76
C GLN A 135 -14.57 -25.83 -12.44
N ILE A 136 -15.23 -26.28 -11.39
CA ILE A 136 -15.51 -27.69 -11.14
C ILE A 136 -17.01 -27.89 -11.29
N ILE A 137 -17.38 -28.76 -12.22
CA ILE A 137 -18.79 -29.03 -12.55
C ILE A 137 -19.12 -30.49 -12.25
N SER A 138 -20.31 -30.76 -11.78
CA SER A 138 -20.79 -32.13 -11.46
C SER A 138 -21.36 -32.85 -12.68
N THR A 139 -21.14 -32.33 -13.88
CA THR A 139 -21.56 -32.94 -15.13
C THR A 139 -20.48 -33.90 -15.63
N SER A 140 -20.86 -34.98 -16.31
CA SER A 140 -19.88 -35.89 -16.92
C SER A 140 -19.09 -35.20 -18.04
N TYR A 141 -17.82 -35.59 -18.16
CA TYR A 141 -16.91 -35.10 -19.22
C TYR A 141 -17.53 -35.23 -20.61
N ASP A 142 -18.16 -36.37 -20.92
CA ASP A 142 -18.77 -36.63 -22.24
C ASP A 142 -19.84 -35.61 -22.61
N LYS A 143 -20.71 -35.26 -21.63
CA LYS A 143 -21.75 -34.25 -21.86
C LYS A 143 -21.17 -32.86 -22.13
N GLU A 144 -20.09 -32.50 -21.46
CA GLU A 144 -19.41 -31.23 -21.71
C GLU A 144 -18.67 -31.27 -23.04
N ALA A 145 -18.05 -32.39 -23.39
CA ALA A 145 -17.42 -32.60 -24.72
C ALA A 145 -18.45 -32.50 -25.85
N GLU A 146 -19.66 -33.05 -25.71
CA GLU A 146 -20.74 -32.88 -26.68
C GLU A 146 -21.15 -31.41 -26.90
N LYS A 147 -21.16 -30.59 -25.85
CA LYS A 147 -21.41 -29.13 -25.98
C LYS A 147 -20.32 -28.46 -26.82
N ILE A 148 -19.06 -28.83 -26.56
CA ILE A 148 -17.93 -28.31 -27.34
C ILE A 148 -18.02 -28.76 -28.81
N GLN A 149 -18.40 -30.00 -29.06
CA GLN A 149 -18.56 -30.52 -30.41
C GLN A 149 -19.57 -29.67 -31.20
N LYS A 150 -20.69 -29.26 -30.62
CA LYS A 150 -21.67 -28.37 -31.26
C LYS A 150 -21.10 -26.99 -31.59
N LEU A 151 -20.20 -26.46 -30.72
CA LEU A 151 -19.50 -25.20 -31.01
C LEU A 151 -18.50 -25.37 -32.18
N VAL A 152 -17.84 -26.54 -32.30
CA VAL A 152 -16.96 -26.86 -33.43
C VAL A 152 -17.76 -26.96 -34.72
N GLU A 153 -18.91 -27.67 -34.71
CA GLU A 153 -19.81 -27.80 -35.86
C GLU A 153 -20.37 -26.47 -36.36
N SER A 154 -20.46 -25.47 -35.48
CA SER A 154 -20.88 -24.10 -35.80
C SER A 154 -19.72 -23.16 -36.16
N ASP A 155 -18.51 -23.67 -36.36
CA ASP A 155 -17.28 -22.93 -36.66
C ASP A 155 -16.92 -21.84 -35.62
N LYS A 156 -17.46 -21.93 -34.41
CA LYS A 156 -17.18 -20.96 -33.33
C LYS A 156 -15.86 -21.22 -32.63
N VAL A 157 -15.48 -22.49 -32.53
CA VAL A 157 -14.25 -22.90 -31.84
C VAL A 157 -13.52 -24.02 -32.58
N THR A 158 -12.24 -24.14 -32.27
CA THR A 158 -11.42 -25.31 -32.67
C THR A 158 -11.07 -26.11 -31.41
N ALA A 159 -11.28 -27.43 -31.45
CA ALA A 159 -10.93 -28.32 -30.34
C ALA A 159 -9.77 -29.25 -30.74
N THR A 160 -8.80 -29.39 -29.84
CA THR A 160 -7.66 -30.31 -30.02
C THR A 160 -7.44 -31.12 -28.73
N ALA A 161 -6.91 -32.32 -28.86
CA ALA A 161 -6.55 -33.16 -27.72
C ALA A 161 -5.49 -32.47 -26.87
N PHE A 162 -5.65 -32.55 -25.53
CA PHE A 162 -4.75 -31.94 -24.57
C PHE A 162 -4.44 -32.90 -23.42
N VAL A 163 -3.15 -33.05 -23.11
CA VAL A 163 -2.67 -33.82 -21.96
C VAL A 163 -1.89 -32.87 -21.04
N PRO A 164 -2.33 -32.64 -19.81
CA PRO A 164 -1.57 -31.83 -18.85
C PRO A 164 -0.29 -32.54 -18.45
N LYS A 165 0.83 -31.80 -18.38
CA LYS A 165 2.15 -32.39 -18.16
C LYS A 165 2.41 -32.90 -16.73
N ASN A 166 1.81 -32.29 -15.73
CA ASN A 166 2.14 -32.50 -14.32
C ASN A 166 0.95 -32.99 -13.47
N VAL A 167 -0.12 -33.41 -14.10
CA VAL A 167 -1.34 -33.84 -13.42
C VAL A 167 -1.74 -35.20 -13.97
N PRO A 168 -1.97 -36.21 -13.12
CA PRO A 168 -2.34 -37.56 -13.56
C PRO A 168 -3.81 -37.63 -13.96
N ILE A 169 -4.26 -36.65 -14.76
CA ILE A 169 -5.60 -36.59 -15.31
C ILE A 169 -5.52 -37.11 -16.75
N GLY A 170 -6.56 -37.82 -17.20
CA GLY A 170 -6.65 -38.38 -18.53
C GLY A 170 -6.59 -37.34 -19.65
N LEU A 171 -6.90 -37.81 -20.85
CA LEU A 171 -6.97 -36.98 -22.05
C LEU A 171 -8.09 -35.96 -21.94
N GLY A 172 -7.75 -34.67 -22.05
CA GLY A 172 -8.68 -33.57 -22.10
C GLY A 172 -8.76 -32.91 -23.50
N LEU A 173 -9.46 -31.79 -23.56
CA LEU A 173 -9.59 -30.97 -24.77
C LEU A 173 -9.06 -29.55 -24.49
N LYS A 174 -8.30 -29.03 -25.45
CA LYS A 174 -7.99 -27.60 -25.56
C LYS A 174 -8.89 -27.01 -26.64
N VAL A 175 -9.66 -26.00 -26.27
CA VAL A 175 -10.65 -25.32 -27.11
C VAL A 175 -10.24 -23.87 -27.30
N VAL A 176 -10.20 -23.40 -28.54
CA VAL A 176 -9.81 -22.03 -28.90
C VAL A 176 -10.88 -21.42 -29.76
N GLY A 177 -11.33 -20.22 -29.45
CA GLY A 177 -12.32 -19.47 -30.20
C GLY A 177 -13.34 -18.74 -29.34
N GLU A 178 -14.56 -18.57 -29.82
CA GLU A 178 -15.68 -17.96 -29.13
C GLU A 178 -16.32 -18.94 -28.13
N ILE A 179 -15.70 -19.07 -26.97
CA ILE A 179 -16.15 -20.00 -25.90
C ILE A 179 -17.43 -19.53 -25.23
N ILE A 180 -17.59 -18.22 -25.08
CA ILE A 180 -18.77 -17.54 -24.56
C ILE A 180 -19.16 -16.49 -25.62
N THR A 181 -20.44 -16.26 -25.81
CA THR A 181 -20.94 -15.25 -26.76
C THR A 181 -20.18 -13.93 -26.62
N ASP A 182 -19.65 -13.45 -27.72
CA ASP A 182 -18.83 -12.24 -27.85
C ASP A 182 -17.48 -12.26 -27.08
N LYS A 183 -17.01 -13.45 -26.64
CA LYS A 183 -15.72 -13.58 -25.93
C LYS A 183 -14.84 -14.64 -26.58
N GLN A 184 -13.73 -14.22 -27.12
CA GLN A 184 -12.66 -15.08 -27.60
C GLN A 184 -11.76 -15.54 -26.46
N GLY A 185 -11.37 -16.80 -26.47
CA GLY A 185 -10.53 -17.32 -25.41
C GLY A 185 -9.96 -18.71 -25.69
N VAL A 186 -9.30 -19.23 -24.66
CA VAL A 186 -8.79 -20.60 -24.60
C VAL A 186 -9.40 -21.28 -23.39
N MET A 187 -9.96 -22.46 -23.57
CA MET A 187 -10.52 -23.29 -22.54
C MET A 187 -9.84 -24.65 -22.52
N PHE A 188 -9.64 -25.20 -21.35
CA PHE A 188 -9.21 -26.58 -21.16
C PHE A 188 -10.34 -27.34 -20.44
N LEU A 189 -10.86 -28.34 -21.08
CA LEU A 189 -11.80 -29.30 -20.49
C LEU A 189 -11.01 -30.54 -20.04
N LEU A 190 -11.09 -30.88 -18.79
CA LEU A 190 -10.41 -32.02 -18.17
C LEU A 190 -11.45 -32.96 -17.55
N PRO A 191 -11.21 -34.29 -17.57
CA PRO A 191 -12.11 -35.28 -16.98
C PRO A 191 -12.12 -35.23 -15.45
#